data_db1fab5ce157f1faf5bd0c6d7d0d60c4
#
_entry.id   db1fab5ce157f1faf5bd0c6d7d0d60c4
#
_cell.length_a   1.000
_cell.length_b   1.000
_cell.length_c   1.000
_cell.angle_alpha   90.00
_cell.angle_beta   90.00
_cell.angle_gamma   90.00
#
_symmetry.space_group_name_H-M   'P 1'
#
loop_
_entity.id
_entity.type
_entity.pdbx_description
1 polymer ?
#
loop_
_entity_poly.entity_id
_entity_poly.type
_entity_poly.pdbx_seq_one_letter_code
_entity_poly.pdbx_strand_id
1 'polypeptide(L)'
;MTGVQTCALPIYRIGETGSVLTTHKDCVLHCLTIIGQIEGHYILSQQNKTTKYEHVIPLLVSVEEDERIDGLLVLINTVGGDVEAGLAIAEVISGMKKPTVSIVLGGGHSIGIPLAVAAKKSFIAKSASMTVHPVRTTGLTLGVPQTFEYFQRMQDRITTFVAENSNITKDRYNQLVLNTGELVMDIGTILEGEEAVEEGLIDEVGTVSDAIDALYDLIKENKGSKPKSAKSRSKKQEK
;
A
#
# COMPACT_ATOMS: atom_id res chain seq x y z
N MET A 1 -19.69 3.46 39.85
CA MET A 1 -20.29 3.67 38.54
C MET A 1 -19.14 3.63 37.53
N THR A 2 -18.90 2.47 36.95
CA THR A 2 -17.86 2.27 35.92
C THR A 2 -18.47 2.53 34.56
N GLY A 3 -18.13 3.70 33.99
CA GLY A 3 -18.55 4.05 32.66
C GLY A 3 -17.86 3.14 31.64
N VAL A 4 -18.62 2.28 31.00
CA VAL A 4 -18.18 1.56 29.79
C VAL A 4 -18.07 2.59 28.68
N GLN A 5 -16.84 3.01 28.39
CA GLN A 5 -16.53 3.86 27.25
C GLN A 5 -16.62 2.98 26.00
N THR A 6 -17.81 2.95 25.36
CA THR A 6 -17.98 2.31 24.05
C THR A 6 -17.09 3.05 23.05
N CYS A 7 -16.03 2.39 22.60
CA CYS A 7 -15.14 2.86 21.54
C CYS A 7 -15.86 2.75 20.18
N ALA A 8 -16.94 3.51 20.00
CA ALA A 8 -17.48 3.79 18.68
C ALA A 8 -16.61 4.93 18.11
N LEU A 9 -15.67 4.58 17.22
CA LEU A 9 -15.00 5.59 16.41
C LEU A 9 -16.08 6.36 15.64
N PRO A 10 -16.12 7.68 15.74
CA PRO A 10 -17.15 8.47 15.05
C PRO A 10 -17.01 8.24 13.54
N ILE A 11 -18.14 7.92 12.88
CA ILE A 11 -18.22 7.63 11.43
C ILE A 11 -17.56 8.74 10.57
N TYR A 12 -17.52 9.98 11.04
CA TYR A 12 -16.86 11.10 10.32
C TYR A 12 -15.33 10.98 10.26
N ARG A 13 -14.66 10.25 11.18
CA ARG A 13 -13.21 9.99 11.04
C ARG A 13 -12.88 9.08 9.87
N ILE A 14 -13.80 8.19 9.49
CA ILE A 14 -13.65 7.35 8.28
C ILE A 14 -13.62 8.24 7.03
N GLY A 15 -14.46 9.27 6.98
CA GLY A 15 -14.51 10.23 5.86
C GLY A 15 -13.25 11.09 5.71
N GLU A 16 -12.57 11.40 6.82
CA GLU A 16 -11.37 12.26 6.80
C GLU A 16 -10.07 11.49 6.55
N THR A 17 -9.95 10.28 7.10
CA THR A 17 -8.71 9.49 7.05
C THR A 17 -8.78 8.29 6.12
N GLY A 18 -9.98 7.93 5.63
CA GLY A 18 -10.17 6.73 4.82
C GLY A 18 -9.77 5.45 5.55
N SER A 19 -9.93 5.40 6.87
CA SER A 19 -9.48 4.25 7.66
C SER A 19 -10.51 3.81 8.69
N VAL A 20 -10.53 2.51 8.98
CA VAL A 20 -11.43 1.90 9.96
C VAL A 20 -10.77 0.73 10.66
N LEU A 21 -11.07 0.58 11.96
CA LEU A 21 -10.73 -0.62 12.72
C LEU A 21 -11.89 -1.62 12.63
N THR A 22 -11.58 -2.86 12.32
CA THR A 22 -12.53 -3.98 12.33
C THR A 22 -12.06 -5.04 13.31
N THR A 23 -13.01 -5.65 14.02
CA THR A 23 -12.70 -6.72 14.97
C THR A 23 -13.47 -7.97 14.59
N HIS A 24 -12.77 -9.07 14.43
CA HIS A 24 -13.38 -10.39 14.21
C HIS A 24 -12.70 -11.41 15.12
N LYS A 25 -13.48 -12.04 15.99
CA LYS A 25 -12.95 -12.92 17.06
C LYS A 25 -11.91 -12.16 17.90
N ASP A 26 -10.70 -12.71 17.99
CA ASP A 26 -9.59 -12.16 18.78
C ASP A 26 -8.59 -11.35 17.92
N CYS A 27 -8.97 -10.99 16.68
CA CYS A 27 -8.12 -10.22 15.75
C CYS A 27 -8.70 -8.83 15.50
N VAL A 28 -7.84 -7.83 15.56
CA VAL A 28 -8.15 -6.44 15.21
C VAL A 28 -7.38 -6.06 13.95
N LEU A 29 -8.09 -5.73 12.89
CA LEU A 29 -7.51 -5.27 11.63
C LEU A 29 -7.69 -3.77 11.50
N HIS A 30 -6.66 -3.09 11.03
CA HIS A 30 -6.76 -1.74 10.53
C HIS A 30 -6.95 -1.79 9.02
N CYS A 31 -8.03 -1.22 8.54
CA CYS A 31 -8.32 -1.09 7.11
C CYS A 31 -8.04 0.35 6.69
N LEU A 32 -7.08 0.54 5.79
CA LEU A 32 -6.70 1.83 5.20
C LEU A 32 -7.14 1.87 3.75
N THR A 33 -7.77 2.97 3.33
CA THR A 33 -8.09 3.20 1.92
C THR A 33 -7.14 4.22 1.30
N ILE A 34 -6.63 3.91 0.10
CA ILE A 34 -5.86 4.82 -0.75
C ILE A 34 -6.71 5.08 -2.00
N ILE A 35 -7.42 6.20 -2.00
CA ILE A 35 -8.43 6.51 -3.02
C ILE A 35 -8.17 7.88 -3.63
N GLY A 36 -8.36 7.97 -4.96
CA GLY A 36 -8.18 9.20 -5.72
C GLY A 36 -6.71 9.49 -6.02
N GLN A 37 -6.33 10.76 -6.09
CA GLN A 37 -4.97 11.17 -6.42
C GLN A 37 -4.09 11.18 -5.16
N ILE A 38 -2.86 10.69 -5.25
CA ILE A 38 -1.87 10.82 -4.18
C ILE A 38 -1.39 12.26 -4.14
N GLU A 39 -1.70 12.94 -3.03
CA GLU A 39 -1.34 14.34 -2.80
C GLU A 39 0.01 14.40 -2.09
N GLY A 40 0.94 15.19 -2.64
CA GLY A 40 2.27 15.43 -2.09
C GLY A 40 2.39 16.80 -1.43
N HIS A 41 3.50 17.50 -1.72
CA HIS A 41 3.77 18.81 -1.12
C HIS A 41 2.87 19.96 -1.60
N TYR A 42 2.16 19.77 -2.72
CA TYR A 42 1.24 20.76 -3.25
C TYR A 42 -0.19 20.37 -2.94
N ILE A 43 -0.93 21.31 -2.35
CA ILE A 43 -2.36 21.11 -2.06
C ILE A 43 -3.14 21.14 -3.37
N LEU A 44 -3.86 20.04 -3.63
CA LEU A 44 -4.75 19.94 -4.79
C LEU A 44 -6.08 20.64 -4.53
N SER A 45 -6.83 20.89 -5.61
CA SER A 45 -8.17 21.50 -5.51
C SER A 45 -9.07 20.65 -4.59
N GLN A 46 -9.88 21.33 -3.76
CA GLN A 46 -10.86 20.67 -2.88
C GLN A 46 -11.92 19.86 -3.64
N GLN A 47 -12.03 20.04 -4.95
CA GLN A 47 -12.91 19.24 -5.81
C GLN A 47 -12.32 17.87 -6.16
N ASN A 48 -11.02 17.68 -5.97
CA ASN A 48 -10.34 16.41 -6.21
C ASN A 48 -10.48 15.51 -4.98
N LYS A 49 -10.73 14.22 -5.23
CA LYS A 49 -10.54 13.20 -4.18
C LYS A 49 -9.07 12.88 -4.08
N THR A 50 -8.50 13.03 -2.89
CA THR A 50 -7.07 12.82 -2.67
C THR A 50 -6.82 11.94 -1.47
N THR A 51 -5.70 11.23 -1.52
CA THR A 51 -5.08 10.59 -0.36
C THR A 51 -3.87 11.42 0.04
N LYS A 52 -3.88 11.96 1.25
CA LYS A 52 -2.85 12.87 1.77
C LYS A 52 -1.79 12.09 2.52
N TYR A 53 -0.57 12.11 2.03
CA TYR A 53 0.53 11.34 2.60
C TYR A 53 0.87 11.76 4.04
N GLU A 54 0.73 13.04 4.38
CA GLU A 54 0.95 13.56 5.73
C GLU A 54 -0.08 13.07 6.76
N HIS A 55 -1.23 12.53 6.31
CA HIS A 55 -2.21 11.86 7.15
C HIS A 55 -1.96 10.35 7.23
N VAL A 56 -1.53 9.76 6.12
CA VAL A 56 -1.32 8.31 5.99
C VAL A 56 -0.08 7.86 6.76
N ILE A 57 1.05 8.55 6.63
CA ILE A 57 2.31 8.13 7.28
C ILE A 57 2.20 8.07 8.80
N PRO A 58 1.71 9.10 9.52
CA PRO A 58 1.54 9.01 10.97
C PRO A 58 0.55 7.92 11.38
N LEU A 59 -0.49 7.67 10.57
CA LEU A 59 -1.44 6.60 10.80
C LEU A 59 -0.76 5.22 10.71
N LEU A 60 0.06 4.97 9.69
CA LEU A 60 0.80 3.72 9.53
C LEU A 60 1.77 3.48 10.71
N VAL A 61 2.46 4.52 11.16
CA VAL A 61 3.31 4.45 12.36
C VAL A 61 2.47 4.08 13.59
N SER A 62 1.31 4.70 13.76
CA SER A 62 0.39 4.36 14.85
C SER A 62 -0.11 2.92 14.78
N VAL A 63 -0.39 2.41 13.56
CA VAL A 63 -0.79 1.01 13.34
C VAL A 63 0.34 0.06 13.71
N GLU A 64 1.58 0.37 13.32
CA GLU A 64 2.75 -0.47 13.64
C GLU A 64 2.99 -0.57 15.15
N GLU A 65 2.86 0.54 15.90
CA GLU A 65 3.14 0.62 17.33
C GLU A 65 1.98 0.16 18.23
N ASP A 66 0.73 0.18 17.77
CA ASP A 66 -0.43 -0.20 18.59
C ASP A 66 -0.55 -1.73 18.72
N GLU A 67 -0.17 -2.25 19.89
CA GLU A 67 -0.22 -3.70 20.21
C GLU A 67 -1.62 -4.33 20.06
N ARG A 68 -2.68 -3.52 20.03
CA ARG A 68 -4.06 -3.99 19.86
C ARG A 68 -4.39 -4.31 18.41
N ILE A 69 -3.60 -3.77 17.44
CA ILE A 69 -3.81 -3.99 16.01
C ILE A 69 -2.93 -5.16 15.57
N ASP A 70 -3.54 -6.18 14.99
CA ASP A 70 -2.86 -7.40 14.56
C ASP A 70 -2.35 -7.35 13.12
N GLY A 71 -2.99 -6.57 12.25
CA GLY A 71 -2.61 -6.49 10.84
C GLY A 71 -3.24 -5.30 10.11
N LEU A 72 -2.70 -5.00 8.92
CA LEU A 72 -3.12 -3.90 8.03
C LEU A 72 -3.68 -4.46 6.72
N LEU A 73 -4.88 -4.04 6.36
CA LEU A 73 -5.46 -4.22 5.04
C LEU A 73 -5.46 -2.87 4.29
N VAL A 74 -4.86 -2.84 3.10
CA VAL A 74 -4.80 -1.64 2.25
C VAL A 74 -5.73 -1.82 1.05
N LEU A 75 -6.76 -0.99 0.95
CA LEU A 75 -7.70 -0.97 -0.17
C LEU A 75 -7.29 0.14 -1.14
N ILE A 76 -7.04 -0.21 -2.39
CA ILE A 76 -6.45 0.70 -3.38
C ILE A 76 -7.43 0.95 -4.53
N ASN A 77 -7.69 2.22 -4.80
CA ASN A 77 -8.35 2.70 -6.02
C ASN A 77 -7.84 4.11 -6.35
N THR A 78 -6.66 4.18 -6.97
CA THR A 78 -5.94 5.42 -7.21
C THR A 78 -5.54 5.59 -8.68
N VAL A 79 -5.55 6.82 -9.12
CA VAL A 79 -5.00 7.23 -10.42
C VAL A 79 -3.49 7.52 -10.38
N GLY A 80 -2.86 7.34 -9.21
CA GLY A 80 -1.48 7.76 -8.96
C GLY A 80 -1.40 9.19 -8.44
N GLY A 81 -0.28 9.86 -8.64
CA GLY A 81 -0.08 11.24 -8.18
C GLY A 81 1.39 11.55 -7.89
N ASP A 82 1.67 12.18 -6.76
CA ASP A 82 3.01 12.58 -6.35
C ASP A 82 3.89 11.36 -6.07
N VAL A 83 5.04 11.30 -6.77
CA VAL A 83 5.95 10.15 -6.73
C VAL A 83 6.63 10.01 -5.37
N GLU A 84 7.11 11.11 -4.79
CA GLU A 84 7.81 11.07 -3.50
C GLU A 84 6.86 10.70 -2.37
N ALA A 85 5.64 11.24 -2.39
CA ALA A 85 4.61 10.90 -1.41
C ALA A 85 4.19 9.42 -1.52
N GLY A 86 3.98 8.92 -2.74
CA GLY A 86 3.60 7.53 -2.97
C GLY A 86 4.69 6.55 -2.55
N LEU A 87 5.96 6.81 -2.92
CA LEU A 87 7.09 5.99 -2.48
C LEU A 87 7.25 6.02 -0.96
N ALA A 88 7.10 7.20 -0.32
CA ALA A 88 7.22 7.29 1.14
C ALA A 88 6.18 6.42 1.86
N ILE A 89 4.93 6.41 1.39
CA ILE A 89 3.89 5.54 1.94
C ILE A 89 4.24 4.06 1.69
N ALA A 90 4.68 3.72 0.47
CA ALA A 90 5.02 2.36 0.09
C ALA A 90 6.19 1.81 0.93
N GLU A 91 7.24 2.60 1.15
CA GLU A 91 8.36 2.24 2.02
C GLU A 91 7.93 1.97 3.47
N VAL A 92 7.03 2.79 4.01
CA VAL A 92 6.50 2.55 5.36
C VAL A 92 5.74 1.22 5.41
N ILE A 93 4.85 0.94 4.44
CA ILE A 93 4.08 -0.31 4.39
C ILE A 93 5.02 -1.53 4.25
N SER A 94 5.98 -1.47 3.33
CA SER A 94 6.96 -2.54 3.08
C SER A 94 7.82 -2.84 4.32
N GLY A 95 8.19 -1.79 5.08
CA GLY A 95 8.99 -1.90 6.31
C GLY A 95 8.21 -2.40 7.55
N MET A 96 6.88 -2.54 7.50
CA MET A 96 6.09 -2.97 8.65
C MET A 96 6.40 -4.41 9.07
N LYS A 97 6.52 -4.63 10.37
CA LYS A 97 6.67 -5.98 10.97
C LYS A 97 5.35 -6.70 11.07
N LYS A 98 4.26 -5.96 11.22
CA LYS A 98 2.91 -6.52 11.24
C LYS A 98 2.55 -7.12 9.89
N PRO A 99 1.67 -8.13 9.86
CA PRO A 99 1.07 -8.64 8.64
C PRO A 99 0.35 -7.52 7.86
N THR A 100 0.63 -7.43 6.57
CA THR A 100 0.02 -6.46 5.66
C THR A 100 -0.49 -7.17 4.41
N VAL A 101 -1.67 -6.79 3.96
CA VAL A 101 -2.25 -7.25 2.69
C VAL A 101 -2.79 -6.04 1.94
N SER A 102 -2.57 -5.98 0.65
CA SER A 102 -3.15 -4.97 -0.24
C SER A 102 -4.13 -5.60 -1.22
N ILE A 103 -5.11 -4.82 -1.65
CA ILE A 103 -5.98 -5.19 -2.77
C ILE A 103 -6.30 -3.98 -3.65
N VAL A 104 -6.09 -4.14 -4.96
CA VAL A 104 -6.51 -3.18 -5.97
C VAL A 104 -7.94 -3.49 -6.38
N LEU A 105 -8.87 -2.54 -6.14
CA LEU A 105 -10.32 -2.73 -6.36
C LEU A 105 -10.83 -2.12 -7.67
N GLY A 106 -10.20 -1.08 -8.16
CA GLY A 106 -10.57 -0.40 -9.41
C GLY A 106 -9.33 -0.05 -10.20
N GLY A 107 -8.60 0.99 -9.78
CA GLY A 107 -7.35 1.41 -10.39
C GLY A 107 -6.17 1.34 -9.43
N GLY A 108 -5.04 0.81 -9.89
CA GLY A 108 -3.75 0.86 -9.21
C GLY A 108 -2.69 1.50 -10.12
N HIS A 109 -2.98 2.75 -10.59
CA HIS A 109 -2.23 3.34 -11.68
C HIS A 109 -0.99 4.10 -11.23
N SER A 110 0.06 4.11 -12.07
CA SER A 110 1.25 4.95 -11.88
C SER A 110 1.93 4.67 -10.53
N ILE A 111 2.11 5.68 -9.66
CA ILE A 111 2.68 5.51 -8.32
C ILE A 111 1.78 4.69 -7.37
N GLY A 112 0.56 4.34 -7.78
CA GLY A 112 -0.28 3.35 -7.12
C GLY A 112 0.30 1.93 -7.18
N ILE A 113 1.17 1.64 -8.16
CA ILE A 113 1.82 0.33 -8.31
C ILE A 113 2.75 0.00 -7.12
N PRO A 114 3.73 0.84 -6.75
CA PRO A 114 4.50 0.63 -5.54
C PRO A 114 3.65 0.43 -4.28
N LEU A 115 2.54 1.17 -4.14
CA LEU A 115 1.63 1.02 -3.02
C LEU A 115 0.93 -0.35 -3.01
N ALA A 116 0.60 -0.89 -4.19
CA ALA A 116 -0.04 -2.18 -4.31
C ALA A 116 0.91 -3.33 -3.95
N VAL A 117 2.17 -3.26 -4.34
CA VAL A 117 3.17 -4.31 -4.11
C VAL A 117 3.88 -4.20 -2.75
N ALA A 118 3.69 -3.10 -2.02
CA ALA A 118 4.38 -2.86 -0.75
C ALA A 118 3.95 -3.79 0.39
N ALA A 119 2.75 -4.38 0.33
CA ALA A 119 2.26 -5.30 1.35
C ALA A 119 2.93 -6.67 1.23
N LYS A 120 2.92 -7.45 2.32
CA LYS A 120 3.48 -8.82 2.34
C LYS A 120 2.73 -9.78 1.42
N LYS A 121 1.49 -9.48 1.07
CA LYS A 121 0.72 -10.18 0.04
C LYS A 121 -0.20 -9.18 -0.66
N SER A 122 -0.28 -9.28 -1.98
CA SER A 122 -1.02 -8.37 -2.84
C SER A 122 -2.12 -9.09 -3.62
N PHE A 123 -3.28 -8.43 -3.74
CA PHE A 123 -4.41 -8.91 -4.52
C PHE A 123 -4.86 -7.85 -5.53
N ILE A 124 -5.50 -8.31 -6.58
CA ILE A 124 -6.20 -7.45 -7.55
C ILE A 124 -7.57 -8.03 -7.85
N ALA A 125 -8.60 -7.18 -7.86
CA ALA A 125 -9.93 -7.62 -8.29
C ALA A 125 -9.94 -7.91 -9.80
N LYS A 126 -10.73 -8.87 -10.23
CA LYS A 126 -10.78 -9.31 -11.65
C LYS A 126 -11.04 -8.18 -12.64
N SER A 127 -11.87 -7.20 -12.26
CA SER A 127 -12.22 -6.04 -13.10
C SER A 127 -11.34 -4.81 -12.86
N ALA A 128 -10.32 -4.92 -12.00
CA ALA A 128 -9.41 -3.84 -11.72
C ALA A 128 -8.28 -3.81 -12.76
N SER A 129 -7.66 -2.64 -12.92
CA SER A 129 -6.56 -2.45 -13.85
C SER A 129 -5.42 -1.64 -13.25
N MET A 130 -4.23 -1.83 -13.79
CA MET A 130 -3.02 -1.12 -13.42
C MET A 130 -2.38 -0.51 -14.65
N THR A 131 -2.03 0.77 -14.60
CA THR A 131 -1.33 1.44 -15.70
C THR A 131 0.11 1.68 -15.33
N VAL A 132 0.99 0.99 -16.03
CA VAL A 132 2.45 1.13 -15.92
C VAL A 132 2.90 2.14 -16.96
N HIS A 133 3.56 3.23 -16.56
CA HIS A 133 4.06 4.25 -17.48
C HIS A 133 5.28 4.97 -16.91
N PRO A 134 6.10 5.67 -17.74
CA PRO A 134 7.25 6.44 -17.26
C PRO A 134 6.84 7.57 -16.33
N VAL A 135 7.77 8.02 -15.49
CA VAL A 135 7.61 9.26 -14.73
C VAL A 135 7.37 10.42 -15.70
N ARG A 136 6.37 11.24 -15.41
CA ARG A 136 5.98 12.39 -16.24
C ARG A 136 6.14 13.68 -15.45
N THR A 137 6.49 14.75 -16.13
CA THR A 137 6.50 16.09 -15.58
C THR A 137 5.85 17.07 -16.55
N THR A 138 5.24 18.11 -16.01
CA THR A 138 4.75 19.25 -16.76
C THR A 138 5.33 20.52 -16.19
N GLY A 139 5.80 21.43 -17.02
CA GLY A 139 6.32 22.71 -16.58
C GLY A 139 7.61 23.16 -17.30
N LEU A 140 8.20 24.25 -16.83
CA LEU A 140 9.45 24.77 -17.35
C LEU A 140 10.63 23.88 -16.90
N THR A 141 11.41 23.42 -17.86
CA THR A 141 12.64 22.63 -17.57
C THR A 141 13.86 23.53 -17.66
N LEU A 142 14.59 23.64 -16.54
CA LEU A 142 15.87 24.34 -16.48
C LEU A 142 16.98 23.28 -16.34
N GLY A 143 18.03 23.37 -17.22
CA GLY A 143 19.13 22.42 -17.19
C GLY A 143 18.70 21.02 -17.71
N VAL A 144 18.52 20.90 -19.02
CA VAL A 144 17.98 19.67 -19.67
C VAL A 144 18.74 18.39 -19.27
N PRO A 145 20.11 18.32 -19.29
CA PRO A 145 20.79 17.09 -18.89
C PRO A 145 20.53 16.71 -17.42
N GLN A 146 20.60 17.66 -16.50
CA GLN A 146 20.39 17.43 -15.07
C GLN A 146 18.95 16.99 -14.77
N THR A 147 17.98 17.57 -15.47
CA THR A 147 16.58 17.19 -15.37
C THR A 147 16.36 15.75 -15.87
N PHE A 148 16.96 15.40 -16.99
CA PHE A 148 16.87 14.03 -17.53
C PHE A 148 17.47 13.01 -16.56
N GLU A 149 18.66 13.26 -16.03
CA GLU A 149 19.29 12.40 -15.02
C GLU A 149 18.45 12.28 -13.75
N TYR A 150 17.80 13.35 -13.31
CA TYR A 150 16.92 13.35 -12.14
C TYR A 150 15.72 12.42 -12.37
N PHE A 151 15.05 12.53 -13.52
CA PHE A 151 13.91 11.66 -13.84
C PHE A 151 14.31 10.21 -14.07
N GLN A 152 15.48 9.96 -14.67
CA GLN A 152 16.01 8.60 -14.74
C GLN A 152 16.20 7.98 -13.36
N ARG A 153 16.85 8.69 -12.42
CA ARG A 153 17.01 8.19 -11.04
C ARG A 153 15.67 7.96 -10.34
N MET A 154 14.68 8.82 -10.58
CA MET A 154 13.35 8.65 -10.02
C MET A 154 12.67 7.40 -10.59
N GLN A 155 12.75 7.18 -11.90
CA GLN A 155 12.25 5.97 -12.55
C GLN A 155 12.96 4.71 -12.03
N ASP A 156 14.28 4.75 -11.87
CA ASP A 156 15.06 3.63 -11.34
C ASP A 156 14.68 3.28 -9.90
N ARG A 157 14.37 4.27 -9.06
CA ARG A 157 13.88 4.05 -7.69
C ARG A 157 12.54 3.30 -7.71
N ILE A 158 11.60 3.73 -8.54
CA ILE A 158 10.30 3.07 -8.69
C ILE A 158 10.49 1.62 -9.17
N THR A 159 11.24 1.44 -10.26
CA THR A 159 11.50 0.11 -10.84
C THR A 159 12.16 -0.83 -9.82
N THR A 160 13.13 -0.31 -9.06
CA THR A 160 13.82 -1.07 -8.03
C THR A 160 12.87 -1.50 -6.93
N PHE A 161 12.10 -0.55 -6.39
CA PHE A 161 11.11 -0.85 -5.34
C PHE A 161 10.09 -1.90 -5.79
N VAL A 162 9.53 -1.76 -6.99
CA VAL A 162 8.55 -2.71 -7.53
C VAL A 162 9.15 -4.10 -7.67
N ALA A 163 10.34 -4.22 -8.25
CA ALA A 163 10.99 -5.52 -8.43
C ALA A 163 11.44 -6.18 -7.12
N GLU A 164 11.74 -5.41 -6.08
CA GLU A 164 12.10 -5.93 -4.76
C GLU A 164 10.88 -6.37 -3.93
N ASN A 165 9.68 -5.87 -4.26
CA ASN A 165 8.45 -6.15 -3.53
C ASN A 165 7.42 -6.96 -4.35
N SER A 166 7.80 -7.54 -5.49
CA SER A 166 6.94 -8.36 -6.34
C SER A 166 7.76 -9.45 -7.07
N ASN A 167 7.10 -10.26 -7.89
CA ASN A 167 7.76 -11.32 -8.65
C ASN A 167 8.22 -10.85 -10.06
N ILE A 168 7.91 -9.62 -10.47
CA ILE A 168 8.33 -9.07 -11.76
C ILE A 168 9.82 -8.70 -11.73
N THR A 169 10.53 -8.97 -12.82
CA THR A 169 11.93 -8.53 -12.95
C THR A 169 12.02 -7.05 -13.33
N LYS A 170 13.13 -6.38 -12.97
CA LYS A 170 13.41 -4.99 -13.37
C LYS A 170 13.33 -4.80 -14.88
N ASP A 171 13.89 -5.73 -15.65
CA ASP A 171 13.91 -5.66 -17.11
C ASP A 171 12.49 -5.76 -17.68
N ARG A 172 11.68 -6.69 -17.14
CA ARG A 172 10.28 -6.82 -17.59
C ARG A 172 9.45 -5.61 -17.24
N TYR A 173 9.58 -5.09 -16.02
CA TYR A 173 8.89 -3.87 -15.62
C TYR A 173 9.26 -2.68 -16.51
N ASN A 174 10.55 -2.51 -16.83
CA ASN A 174 11.01 -1.46 -17.75
C ASN A 174 10.46 -1.64 -19.19
N GLN A 175 10.31 -2.88 -19.67
CA GLN A 175 9.65 -3.13 -20.96
C GLN A 175 8.19 -2.68 -20.95
N LEU A 176 7.44 -2.96 -19.86
CA LEU A 176 6.06 -2.49 -19.72
C LEU A 176 5.97 -0.97 -19.62
N VAL A 177 6.90 -0.33 -18.90
CA VAL A 177 7.00 1.14 -18.77
C VAL A 177 7.20 1.81 -20.14
N LEU A 178 8.03 1.22 -21.01
CA LEU A 178 8.43 1.82 -22.29
C LEU A 178 7.64 1.28 -23.49
N ASN A 179 6.58 0.51 -23.27
CA ASN A 179 5.75 -0.02 -24.34
C ASN A 179 5.06 1.11 -25.10
N THR A 180 5.15 1.06 -26.44
CA THR A 180 4.51 2.03 -27.35
C THR A 180 3.39 1.40 -28.17
N GLY A 181 3.08 0.12 -27.93
CA GLY A 181 2.06 -0.63 -28.67
C GLY A 181 0.62 -0.36 -28.24
N GLU A 182 0.43 0.27 -27.08
CA GLU A 182 -0.87 0.54 -26.51
C GLU A 182 -1.18 2.04 -26.44
N LEU A 183 -2.47 2.39 -26.55
CA LEU A 183 -2.93 3.77 -26.42
C LEU A 183 -3.12 4.12 -24.93
N VAL A 184 -2.04 4.28 -24.20
CA VAL A 184 -2.03 4.75 -22.80
C VAL A 184 -1.62 6.21 -22.76
N MET A 185 -2.47 7.10 -23.24
CA MET A 185 -2.18 8.53 -23.38
C MET A 185 -0.91 8.87 -24.18
N ASP A 186 0.15 8.06 -24.16
CA ASP A 186 1.33 8.09 -25.04
C ASP A 186 2.22 6.84 -24.95
N ILE A 187 2.81 6.54 -23.78
CA ILE A 187 3.73 5.41 -23.57
C ILE A 187 3.32 4.68 -22.30
N GLY A 188 3.39 3.35 -22.31
CA GLY A 188 3.13 2.49 -21.15
C GLY A 188 2.28 1.27 -21.49
N THR A 189 1.84 0.58 -20.46
CA THR A 189 1.03 -0.64 -20.55
C THR A 189 -0.12 -0.58 -19.56
N ILE A 190 -1.32 -1.01 -19.99
CA ILE A 190 -2.44 -1.29 -19.10
C ILE A 190 -2.45 -2.79 -18.86
N LEU A 191 -2.48 -3.20 -17.60
CA LEU A 191 -2.64 -4.58 -17.17
C LEU A 191 -3.99 -4.74 -16.48
N GLU A 192 -4.81 -5.64 -16.96
CA GLU A 192 -6.02 -6.06 -16.27
C GLU A 192 -5.70 -7.06 -15.16
N GLY A 193 -6.67 -7.39 -14.31
CA GLY A 193 -6.41 -8.17 -13.10
C GLY A 193 -5.60 -9.46 -13.31
N GLU A 194 -5.99 -10.29 -14.28
CA GLU A 194 -5.28 -11.55 -14.58
C GLU A 194 -3.87 -11.29 -15.14
N GLU A 195 -3.73 -10.30 -16.03
CA GLU A 195 -2.43 -9.94 -16.64
C GLU A 195 -1.44 -9.39 -15.61
N ALA A 196 -1.90 -8.63 -14.61
CA ALA A 196 -1.05 -8.13 -13.53
C ALA A 196 -0.45 -9.27 -12.70
N VAL A 197 -1.16 -10.39 -12.56
CA VAL A 197 -0.66 -11.60 -11.89
C VAL A 197 0.26 -12.40 -12.81
N GLU A 198 -0.08 -12.56 -14.08
CA GLU A 198 0.75 -13.26 -15.07
C GLU A 198 2.13 -12.59 -15.25
N GLU A 199 2.17 -11.27 -15.19
CA GLU A 199 3.42 -10.49 -15.24
C GLU A 199 4.22 -10.55 -13.90
N GLY A 200 3.65 -11.15 -12.86
CA GLY A 200 4.27 -11.24 -11.54
C GLY A 200 4.27 -9.92 -10.77
N LEU A 201 3.44 -8.96 -11.18
CA LEU A 201 3.33 -7.67 -10.51
C LEU A 201 2.49 -7.78 -9.23
N ILE A 202 1.38 -8.55 -9.28
CA ILE A 202 0.50 -8.83 -8.14
C ILE A 202 0.49 -10.34 -7.88
N ASP A 203 0.32 -10.76 -6.62
CA ASP A 203 0.41 -12.17 -6.26
C ASP A 203 -0.82 -12.97 -6.71
N GLU A 204 -2.05 -12.45 -6.51
CA GLU A 204 -3.27 -13.19 -6.79
C GLU A 204 -4.42 -12.29 -7.28
N VAL A 205 -5.25 -12.84 -8.17
CA VAL A 205 -6.58 -12.28 -8.44
C VAL A 205 -7.51 -12.72 -7.31
N GLY A 206 -8.23 -11.78 -6.69
CA GLY A 206 -9.13 -12.12 -5.59
C GLY A 206 -10.11 -11.02 -5.23
N THR A 207 -10.93 -11.32 -4.26
CA THR A 207 -11.91 -10.42 -3.65
C THR A 207 -11.39 -9.82 -2.34
N VAL A 208 -12.13 -8.86 -1.78
CA VAL A 208 -11.83 -8.33 -0.44
C VAL A 208 -11.88 -9.44 0.62
N SER A 209 -12.76 -10.43 0.46
CA SER A 209 -12.84 -11.58 1.39
C SER A 209 -11.58 -12.42 1.33
N ASP A 210 -11.07 -12.71 0.14
CA ASP A 210 -9.82 -13.47 -0.03
C ASP A 210 -8.62 -12.71 0.58
N ALA A 211 -8.55 -11.40 0.39
CA ALA A 211 -7.52 -10.56 0.99
C ALA A 211 -7.59 -10.54 2.53
N ILE A 212 -8.80 -10.50 3.11
CA ILE A 212 -9.03 -10.57 4.55
C ILE A 212 -8.62 -11.93 5.10
N ASP A 213 -9.00 -13.03 4.43
CA ASP A 213 -8.66 -14.39 4.85
C ASP A 213 -7.13 -14.59 4.82
N ALA A 214 -6.47 -14.15 3.76
CA ALA A 214 -5.00 -14.15 3.67
C ALA A 214 -4.34 -13.34 4.80
N LEU A 215 -4.91 -12.18 5.17
CA LEU A 215 -4.39 -11.39 6.29
C LEU A 215 -4.54 -12.13 7.63
N TYR A 216 -5.66 -12.83 7.86
CA TYR A 216 -5.81 -13.66 9.06
C TYR A 216 -4.79 -14.81 9.12
N ASP A 217 -4.48 -15.41 7.98
CA ASP A 217 -3.48 -16.49 7.94
C ASP A 217 -2.08 -15.96 8.23
N LEU A 218 -1.67 -14.84 7.65
CA LEU A 218 -0.42 -14.16 7.98
C LEU A 218 -0.33 -13.76 9.46
N ILE A 219 -1.44 -13.32 10.07
CA ILE A 219 -1.49 -12.99 11.50
C ILE A 219 -1.26 -14.24 12.37
N LYS A 220 -1.86 -15.39 12.02
CA LYS A 220 -1.66 -16.66 12.73
C LYS A 220 -0.20 -17.10 12.67
N GLU A 221 0.42 -17.04 11.49
CA GLU A 221 1.83 -17.37 11.27
C GLU A 221 2.75 -16.46 12.11
N ASN A 222 2.51 -15.16 12.09
CA ASN A 222 3.27 -14.17 12.86
C ASN A 222 3.16 -14.43 14.38
N LYS A 223 1.96 -14.74 14.88
CA LYS A 223 1.74 -15.08 16.31
C LYS A 223 2.39 -16.42 16.68
N GLY A 224 2.43 -17.39 15.78
CA GLY A 224 3.06 -18.70 15.98
C GLY A 224 4.59 -18.65 15.99
N SER A 225 5.19 -17.71 15.28
CA SER A 225 6.65 -17.53 15.19
C SER A 225 7.27 -16.76 16.35
N LYS A 226 6.48 -16.04 17.16
CA LYS A 226 7.00 -15.33 18.37
C LYS A 226 7.38 -16.36 19.43
N PRO A 227 8.64 -16.38 19.96
CA PRO A 227 9.05 -17.30 21.02
C PRO A 227 8.14 -17.05 22.23
N LYS A 228 7.55 -18.13 22.77
CA LYS A 228 6.74 -18.08 23.99
C LYS A 228 7.60 -17.43 25.07
N SER A 229 7.28 -16.22 25.50
CA SER A 229 7.96 -15.52 26.58
C SER A 229 8.02 -16.45 27.79
N ALA A 230 9.22 -16.68 28.32
CA ALA A 230 9.44 -17.51 29.49
C ALA A 230 8.57 -17.00 30.63
N LYS A 231 7.59 -17.79 31.07
CA LYS A 231 6.83 -17.54 32.31
C LYS A 231 7.84 -17.33 33.42
N SER A 232 7.90 -16.13 33.96
CA SER A 232 8.71 -15.81 35.13
C SER A 232 8.31 -16.78 36.24
N ARG A 233 9.23 -17.68 36.64
CA ARG A 233 9.12 -18.44 37.87
C ARG A 233 9.25 -17.48 39.01
N SER A 234 8.14 -17.07 39.59
CA SER A 234 8.12 -16.50 40.92
C SER A 234 8.51 -17.62 41.88
N LYS A 235 9.77 -17.68 42.30
CA LYS A 235 10.18 -18.45 43.45
C LYS A 235 9.60 -17.76 44.69
N LYS A 236 8.63 -18.43 45.35
CA LYS A 236 8.41 -18.30 46.78
C LYS A 236 9.74 -18.54 47.47
N GLN A 237 10.18 -17.60 48.26
CA GLN A 237 11.04 -17.87 49.41
C GLN A 237 10.26 -17.49 50.65
N GLU A 238 9.73 -18.54 51.27
CA GLU A 238 9.52 -18.58 52.72
C GLU A 238 10.89 -18.76 53.38
N LYS A 239 11.29 -17.83 54.20
CA LYS A 239 11.75 -18.01 55.58
C LYS A 239 12.11 -16.66 56.18
#